data_9a36806dd0e918829c55cdd355628ff1
#
_entry.id   9a36806dd0e918829c55cdd355628ff1
#
_cell.length_a   1.000
_cell.length_b   1.000
_cell.length_c   1.000
_cell.angle_alpha   90.00
_cell.angle_beta   90.00
_cell.angle_gamma   90.00
#
_symmetry.space_group_name_H-M   'P 1'
#
loop_
_entity.id
_entity.type
_entity.pdbx_description
1 polymer ?
#
loop_
_entity_poly.entity_id
_entity_poly.type
_entity_poly.pdbx_seq_one_letter_code
_entity_poly.pdbx_strand_id
1 'polypeptide(L)'
;MGLVEITLFSLVPAVISELVRNKNAKETMKDLRLFFNGMGDGFSKVVVLIVAAATMVAGLRTLGLIDAISRSVSDFENAKAGLMLAFSAITGLITFISGSGNAAFYSFIEIIPQIAEKAGLDPIMVALPMQCMSNLFRSMSPVAAVVIIVSASIKVNPLVLVKRTWVPLMAGVLTVLLLSFLKYI
;
A
#
# COMPACT_ATOMS: atom_id res chain seq x y z
N MET A 1 4.97 24.18 1.63
CA MET A 1 3.83 23.65 2.40
C MET A 1 3.92 22.13 2.37
N GLY A 2 3.99 21.51 3.54
CA GLY A 2 4.00 20.04 3.65
C GLY A 2 2.60 19.47 3.50
N LEU A 3 2.51 18.16 3.23
CA LEU A 3 1.23 17.43 3.05
C LEU A 3 0.31 17.60 4.27
N VAL A 4 0.87 17.61 5.47
CA VAL A 4 0.12 17.78 6.72
C VAL A 4 -0.52 19.16 6.82
N GLU A 5 0.22 20.21 6.44
CA GLU A 5 -0.28 21.59 6.43
C GLU A 5 -1.45 21.74 5.46
N ILE A 6 -1.31 21.20 4.24
CA ILE A 6 -2.39 21.24 3.23
C ILE A 6 -3.63 20.53 3.74
N THR A 7 -3.47 19.37 4.38
CA THR A 7 -4.58 18.60 4.92
C THR A 7 -5.30 19.34 6.05
N LEU A 8 -4.55 19.96 6.97
CA LEU A 8 -5.12 20.76 8.06
C LEU A 8 -5.81 22.02 7.54
N PHE A 9 -5.22 22.71 6.56
CA PHE A 9 -5.85 23.87 5.93
C PHE A 9 -7.13 23.51 5.18
N SER A 10 -7.21 22.35 4.54
CA SER A 10 -8.42 21.88 3.86
C SER A 10 -9.56 21.50 4.81
N LEU A 11 -9.24 21.19 6.07
CA LEU A 11 -10.25 20.90 7.09
C LEU A 11 -11.09 22.14 7.44
N VAL A 12 -10.49 23.33 7.43
CA VAL A 12 -11.17 24.58 7.80
C VAL A 12 -12.37 24.88 6.89
N PRO A 13 -12.22 24.96 5.54
CA PRO A 13 -13.36 25.15 4.65
C PRO A 13 -14.37 24.00 4.71
N ALA A 14 -13.93 22.76 4.94
CA ALA A 14 -14.82 21.63 5.11
C ALA A 14 -15.74 21.79 6.34
N VAL A 15 -15.19 22.19 7.49
CA VAL A 15 -15.96 22.44 8.72
C VAL A 15 -16.91 23.62 8.54
N ILE A 16 -16.48 24.70 7.88
CA ILE A 16 -17.34 25.85 7.60
C ILE A 16 -18.50 25.44 6.68
N SER A 17 -18.23 24.70 5.62
CA SER A 17 -19.26 24.17 4.72
C SER A 17 -20.28 23.30 5.44
N GLU A 18 -19.81 22.40 6.34
CA GLU A 18 -20.68 21.53 7.11
C GLU A 18 -21.52 22.31 8.12
N LEU A 19 -20.95 23.33 8.76
CA LEU A 19 -21.66 24.21 9.68
C LEU A 19 -22.79 25.00 8.96
N VAL A 20 -22.52 25.48 7.76
CA VAL A 20 -23.52 26.19 6.92
C VAL A 20 -24.60 25.23 6.45
N ARG A 21 -24.24 23.98 6.08
CA ARG A 21 -25.19 22.98 5.63
C ARG A 21 -26.12 22.50 6.72
N ASN A 22 -25.58 22.13 7.86
CA ASN A 22 -26.35 21.54 8.97
C ASN A 22 -27.03 22.56 9.86
N LYS A 23 -26.59 23.85 9.82
CA LYS A 23 -27.08 24.96 10.68
C LYS A 23 -27.12 24.60 12.18
N ASN A 24 -26.36 23.59 12.60
CA ASN A 24 -26.35 23.06 13.96
C ASN A 24 -24.90 22.78 14.37
N ALA A 25 -24.32 23.66 15.17
CA ALA A 25 -22.94 23.56 15.65
C ALA A 25 -22.68 22.29 16.47
N LYS A 26 -23.69 21.77 17.17
CA LYS A 26 -23.53 20.55 17.98
C LYS A 26 -23.37 19.29 17.12
N GLU A 27 -24.08 19.24 16.00
CA GLU A 27 -24.00 18.15 15.04
C GLU A 27 -22.68 18.19 14.28
N THR A 28 -22.28 19.36 13.80
CA THR A 28 -20.97 19.57 13.17
C THR A 28 -19.81 19.20 14.10
N MET A 29 -19.92 19.50 15.40
CA MET A 29 -18.91 19.11 16.39
C MET A 29 -18.85 17.58 16.60
N LYS A 30 -19.98 16.88 16.51
CA LYS A 30 -20.05 15.43 16.57
C LYS A 30 -19.36 14.80 15.35
N ASP A 31 -19.62 15.34 14.16
CA ASP A 31 -18.99 14.87 12.92
C ASP A 31 -17.48 15.12 12.92
N LEU A 32 -17.04 16.25 13.44
CA LEU A 32 -15.64 16.58 13.63
C LEU A 32 -14.94 15.59 14.58
N ARG A 33 -15.60 15.22 15.70
CA ARG A 33 -15.08 14.18 16.61
C ARG A 33 -14.98 12.83 15.92
N LEU A 34 -15.97 12.47 15.11
CA LEU A 34 -15.96 11.23 14.34
C LEU A 34 -14.76 11.18 13.35
N PHE A 35 -14.50 12.30 12.69
CA PHE A 35 -13.36 12.47 11.81
C PHE A 35 -12.02 12.27 12.54
N PHE A 36 -11.80 12.95 13.68
CA PHE A 36 -10.58 12.80 14.46
C PHE A 36 -10.41 11.39 15.06
N ASN A 37 -11.49 10.75 15.47
CA ASN A 37 -11.45 9.36 15.93
C ASN A 37 -11.02 8.42 14.79
N GLY A 38 -11.60 8.62 13.58
CA GLY A 38 -11.19 7.86 12.39
C GLY A 38 -9.73 8.09 11.99
N MET A 39 -9.22 9.31 12.13
CA MET A 39 -7.80 9.60 11.96
C MET A 39 -6.93 8.87 12.99
N GLY A 40 -7.34 8.87 14.27
CA GLY A 40 -6.64 8.17 15.34
C GLY A 40 -6.58 6.66 15.11
N ASP A 41 -7.67 6.05 14.69
CA ASP A 41 -7.74 4.63 14.34
C ASP A 41 -6.85 4.30 13.14
N GLY A 42 -6.87 5.15 12.10
CA GLY A 42 -6.00 5.00 10.93
C GLY A 42 -4.52 5.12 11.30
N PHE A 43 -4.17 6.13 12.08
CA PHE A 43 -2.81 6.34 12.57
C PHE A 43 -2.30 5.17 13.41
N SER A 44 -3.09 4.71 14.38
CA SER A 44 -2.74 3.57 15.23
C SER A 44 -2.46 2.31 14.40
N LYS A 45 -3.30 1.99 13.42
CA LYS A 45 -3.13 0.83 12.54
C LYS A 45 -1.84 0.92 11.72
N VAL A 46 -1.52 2.09 11.16
CA VAL A 46 -0.32 2.29 10.35
C VAL A 46 0.95 2.23 11.20
N VAL A 47 0.96 2.91 12.35
CA VAL A 47 2.12 2.93 13.26
C VAL A 47 2.42 1.53 13.79
N VAL A 48 1.40 0.76 14.18
CA VAL A 48 1.58 -0.62 14.64
C VAL A 48 2.20 -1.50 13.56
N LEU A 49 1.76 -1.35 12.30
CA LEU A 49 2.34 -2.10 11.17
C LEU A 49 3.81 -1.74 10.94
N ILE A 50 4.16 -0.45 10.98
CA ILE A 50 5.54 0.01 10.79
C ILE A 50 6.44 -0.50 11.92
N VAL A 51 6.00 -0.38 13.17
CA VAL A 51 6.78 -0.88 14.32
C VAL A 51 6.97 -2.38 14.26
N ALA A 52 5.92 -3.13 13.92
CA ALA A 52 6.00 -4.59 13.77
C ALA A 52 6.96 -4.98 12.63
N ALA A 53 6.88 -4.30 11.48
CA ALA A 53 7.77 -4.53 10.35
C ALA A 53 9.23 -4.21 10.72
N ALA A 54 9.50 -3.07 11.35
CA ALA A 54 10.84 -2.69 11.78
C ALA A 54 11.43 -3.71 12.78
N THR A 55 10.61 -4.20 13.72
CA THR A 55 11.03 -5.24 14.68
C THR A 55 11.36 -6.56 13.97
N MET A 56 10.54 -6.96 12.99
CA MET A 56 10.79 -8.14 12.16
C MET A 56 12.11 -8.00 11.39
N VAL A 57 12.34 -6.86 10.77
CA VAL A 57 13.59 -6.58 10.03
C VAL A 57 14.81 -6.64 10.92
N ALA A 58 14.73 -6.06 12.13
CA ALA A 58 15.81 -6.18 13.11
C ALA A 58 16.12 -7.64 13.45
N GLY A 59 15.09 -8.47 13.63
CA GLY A 59 15.23 -9.91 13.85
C GLY A 59 15.87 -10.64 12.65
N LEU A 60 15.39 -10.37 11.43
CA LEU A 60 15.94 -10.97 10.20
C LEU A 60 17.40 -10.58 9.97
N ARG A 61 17.78 -9.35 10.33
CA ARG A 61 19.17 -8.88 10.26
C ARG A 61 20.07 -9.65 11.22
N THR A 62 19.66 -9.82 12.48
CA THR A 62 20.43 -10.56 13.48
C THR A 62 20.60 -12.04 13.12
N LEU A 63 19.64 -12.63 12.42
CA LEU A 63 19.70 -13.99 11.90
C LEU A 63 20.55 -14.13 10.62
N GLY A 64 21.07 -13.04 10.06
CA GLY A 64 21.85 -13.04 8.81
C GLY A 64 21.03 -13.39 7.56
N LEU A 65 19.71 -13.44 7.66
CA LEU A 65 18.82 -13.77 6.53
C LEU A 65 18.86 -12.72 5.43
N ILE A 66 19.02 -11.43 5.77
CA ILE A 66 19.15 -10.36 4.79
C ILE A 66 20.44 -10.53 3.97
N ASP A 67 21.53 -10.97 4.62
CA ASP A 67 22.80 -11.24 3.94
C ASP A 67 22.71 -12.48 3.04
N ALA A 68 22.00 -13.50 3.47
CA ALA A 68 21.76 -14.70 2.67
C ALA A 68 20.94 -14.39 1.41
N ILE A 69 19.86 -13.65 1.54
CA ILE A 69 19.03 -13.20 0.40
C ILE A 69 19.86 -12.34 -0.55
N SER A 70 20.63 -11.38 -0.03
CA SER A 70 21.46 -10.50 -0.85
C SER A 70 22.51 -11.24 -1.65
N ARG A 71 23.17 -12.25 -1.08
CA ARG A 71 24.13 -13.10 -1.79
C ARG A 71 23.45 -13.89 -2.90
N SER A 72 22.32 -14.53 -2.61
CA SER A 72 21.56 -15.29 -3.61
C SER A 72 21.10 -14.42 -4.78
N VAL A 73 20.83 -13.14 -4.54
CA VAL A 73 20.42 -12.18 -5.59
C VAL A 73 21.62 -11.70 -6.41
N SER A 74 22.79 -11.52 -5.79
CA SER A 74 24.01 -11.04 -6.48
C SER A 74 24.57 -12.02 -7.49
N ASP A 75 24.27 -13.30 -7.35
CA ASP A 75 24.78 -14.39 -8.23
C ASP A 75 23.98 -14.52 -9.55
N PHE A 76 22.89 -13.79 -9.71
CA PHE A 76 22.09 -13.83 -10.94
C PHE A 76 22.42 -12.66 -11.88
N GLU A 77 22.70 -12.93 -13.15
CA GLU A 77 22.94 -11.91 -14.21
C GLU A 77 21.79 -10.89 -14.36
N ASN A 78 20.57 -11.28 -13.96
CA ASN A 78 19.37 -10.43 -13.96
C ASN A 78 18.86 -10.13 -12.53
N ALA A 79 19.76 -10.04 -11.55
CA ALA A 79 19.41 -9.82 -10.14
C ALA A 79 18.44 -8.64 -9.92
N LYS A 80 18.62 -7.57 -10.70
CA LYS A 80 17.79 -6.35 -10.63
C LYS A 80 16.32 -6.61 -10.95
N ALA A 81 16.08 -7.22 -12.12
CA ALA A 81 14.73 -7.57 -12.55
C ALA A 81 14.09 -8.62 -11.64
N GLY A 82 14.87 -9.61 -11.23
CA GLY A 82 14.42 -10.68 -10.33
C GLY A 82 13.93 -10.15 -8.99
N LEU A 83 14.68 -9.23 -8.39
CA LEU A 83 14.31 -8.60 -7.11
C LEU A 83 13.03 -7.77 -7.23
N MET A 84 12.95 -6.92 -8.24
CA MET A 84 11.76 -6.10 -8.52
C MET A 84 10.52 -6.98 -8.72
N LEU A 85 10.62 -8.02 -9.56
CA LEU A 85 9.50 -8.91 -9.84
C LEU A 85 9.09 -9.74 -8.63
N ALA A 86 10.05 -10.29 -7.88
CA ALA A 86 9.77 -11.12 -6.70
C ALA A 86 9.01 -10.32 -5.63
N PHE A 87 9.52 -9.14 -5.24
CA PHE A 87 8.86 -8.32 -4.23
C PHE A 87 7.51 -7.78 -4.71
N SER A 88 7.39 -7.41 -5.98
CA SER A 88 6.12 -7.00 -6.59
C SER A 88 5.09 -8.13 -6.58
N ALA A 89 5.49 -9.34 -6.96
CA ALA A 89 4.61 -10.51 -6.98
C ALA A 89 4.18 -10.93 -5.57
N ILE A 90 5.12 -11.01 -4.62
CA ILE A 90 4.83 -11.38 -3.22
C ILE A 90 3.86 -10.35 -2.60
N THR A 91 4.15 -9.06 -2.77
CA THR A 91 3.27 -8.00 -2.26
C THR A 91 1.89 -8.06 -2.89
N GLY A 92 1.81 -8.28 -4.20
CA GLY A 92 0.54 -8.46 -4.92
C GLY A 92 -0.26 -9.65 -4.40
N LEU A 93 0.38 -10.82 -4.26
CA LEU A 93 -0.28 -12.04 -3.77
C LEU A 93 -0.82 -11.87 -2.34
N ILE A 94 0.01 -11.34 -1.43
CA ILE A 94 -0.41 -11.09 -0.05
C ILE A 94 -1.56 -10.08 -0.01
N THR A 95 -1.49 -9.02 -0.82
CA THR A 95 -2.57 -8.04 -0.94
C THR A 95 -3.86 -8.67 -1.44
N PHE A 96 -3.78 -9.54 -2.45
CA PHE A 96 -4.94 -10.24 -3.01
C PHE A 96 -5.62 -11.13 -1.96
N ILE A 97 -4.84 -11.89 -1.20
CA ILE A 97 -5.34 -12.80 -0.17
C ILE A 97 -5.89 -12.03 1.04
N SER A 98 -5.16 -11.03 1.52
CA SER A 98 -5.53 -10.27 2.73
C SER A 98 -6.54 -9.16 2.49
N GLY A 99 -6.69 -8.68 1.25
CA GLY A 99 -7.47 -7.50 0.90
C GLY A 99 -6.85 -6.17 1.37
N SER A 100 -5.65 -6.18 1.94
CA SER A 100 -4.98 -5.03 2.51
C SER A 100 -3.64 -4.73 1.84
N GLY A 101 -3.66 -3.80 0.87
CA GLY A 101 -2.43 -3.36 0.19
C GLY A 101 -1.43 -2.70 1.15
N ASN A 102 -1.92 -1.89 2.07
CA ASN A 102 -1.05 -1.22 3.06
C ASN A 102 -0.33 -2.23 3.95
N ALA A 103 -1.04 -3.26 4.47
CA ALA A 103 -0.41 -4.27 5.30
C ALA A 103 0.68 -5.03 4.53
N ALA A 104 0.41 -5.45 3.29
CA ALA A 104 1.38 -6.13 2.46
C ALA A 104 2.60 -5.25 2.15
N PHE A 105 2.39 -3.98 1.77
CA PHE A 105 3.46 -3.05 1.45
C PHE A 105 4.35 -2.75 2.67
N TYR A 106 3.75 -2.35 3.79
CA TYR A 106 4.51 -2.00 5.01
C TYR A 106 5.23 -3.18 5.63
N SER A 107 4.79 -4.41 5.37
CA SER A 107 5.52 -5.60 5.84
C SER A 107 6.91 -5.77 5.20
N PHE A 108 7.13 -5.23 4.00
CA PHE A 108 8.37 -5.43 3.26
C PHE A 108 9.17 -4.15 3.02
N ILE A 109 8.55 -2.96 3.05
CA ILE A 109 9.21 -1.71 2.67
C ILE A 109 10.46 -1.43 3.51
N GLU A 110 10.47 -1.81 4.77
CA GLU A 110 11.60 -1.62 5.69
C GLU A 110 12.84 -2.47 5.33
N ILE A 111 12.64 -3.58 4.63
CA ILE A 111 13.72 -4.46 4.15
C ILE A 111 14.34 -3.95 2.85
N ILE A 112 13.54 -3.28 2.00
CA ILE A 112 13.92 -2.92 0.64
C ILE A 112 15.20 -2.08 0.57
N PRO A 113 15.42 -1.01 1.38
CA PRO A 113 16.63 -0.21 1.30
C PRO A 113 17.90 -1.04 1.48
N GLN A 114 17.88 -1.96 2.43
CA GLN A 114 19.05 -2.78 2.76
C GLN A 114 19.39 -3.81 1.68
N ILE A 115 18.36 -4.45 1.11
CA ILE A 115 18.54 -5.43 0.04
C ILE A 115 18.94 -4.73 -1.25
N ALA A 116 18.32 -3.60 -1.58
CA ALA A 116 18.61 -2.83 -2.76
C ALA A 116 20.06 -2.28 -2.73
N GLU A 117 20.49 -1.70 -1.60
CA GLU A 117 21.85 -1.19 -1.42
C GLU A 117 22.89 -2.28 -1.66
N LYS A 118 22.70 -3.48 -1.08
CA LYS A 118 23.59 -4.61 -1.27
C LYS A 118 23.60 -5.16 -2.70
N ALA A 119 22.47 -5.04 -3.40
CA ALA A 119 22.36 -5.42 -4.81
C ALA A 119 22.84 -4.32 -5.78
N GLY A 120 23.32 -3.18 -5.25
CA GLY A 120 23.73 -2.03 -6.08
C GLY A 120 22.57 -1.37 -6.83
N LEU A 121 21.37 -1.35 -6.21
CA LEU A 121 20.13 -0.82 -6.77
C LEU A 121 19.64 0.40 -6.01
N ASP A 122 18.95 1.29 -6.71
CA ASP A 122 18.13 2.31 -6.04
C ASP A 122 16.90 1.62 -5.41
N PRO A 123 16.63 1.80 -4.10
CA PRO A 123 15.45 1.25 -3.44
C PRO A 123 14.13 1.56 -4.13
N ILE A 124 14.04 2.70 -4.83
CA ILE A 124 12.85 3.11 -5.57
C ILE A 124 12.51 2.12 -6.70
N MET A 125 13.51 1.50 -7.31
CA MET A 125 13.32 0.50 -8.38
C MET A 125 12.45 -0.69 -7.93
N VAL A 126 12.51 -1.05 -6.66
CA VAL A 126 11.74 -2.14 -6.06
C VAL A 126 10.48 -1.60 -5.37
N ALA A 127 10.61 -0.53 -4.59
CA ALA A 127 9.53 0.01 -3.79
C ALA A 127 8.36 0.56 -4.62
N LEU A 128 8.64 1.21 -5.76
CA LEU A 128 7.60 1.82 -6.58
C LEU A 128 6.69 0.78 -7.27
N PRO A 129 7.21 -0.24 -7.98
CA PRO A 129 6.37 -1.31 -8.52
C PRO A 129 5.61 -2.06 -7.43
N MET A 130 6.27 -2.35 -6.31
CA MET A 130 5.66 -3.01 -5.14
C MET A 130 4.46 -2.22 -4.60
N GLN A 131 4.56 -0.89 -4.48
CA GLN A 131 3.46 -0.03 -4.08
C GLN A 131 2.32 -0.03 -5.10
N CYS A 132 2.63 0.04 -6.39
CA CYS A 132 1.63 -0.04 -7.44
C CYS A 132 0.90 -1.38 -7.42
N MET A 133 1.63 -2.49 -7.24
CA MET A 133 1.04 -3.83 -7.11
C MET A 133 0.12 -3.92 -5.91
N SER A 134 0.51 -3.37 -4.76
CA SER A 134 -0.33 -3.36 -3.56
C SER A 134 -1.69 -2.69 -3.81
N ASN A 135 -1.73 -1.61 -4.57
CA ASN A 135 -2.97 -0.92 -4.90
C ASN A 135 -3.83 -1.65 -5.95
N LEU A 136 -3.21 -2.17 -7.00
CA LEU A 136 -3.91 -2.88 -8.07
C LEU A 136 -4.51 -4.20 -7.55
N PHE A 137 -3.73 -5.02 -6.86
CA PHE A 137 -4.20 -6.28 -6.31
C PHE A 137 -5.23 -6.11 -5.19
N ARG A 138 -5.19 -5.00 -4.43
CA ARG A 138 -6.23 -4.65 -3.48
C ARG A 138 -7.59 -4.48 -4.17
N SER A 139 -7.60 -3.83 -5.33
CA SER A 139 -8.83 -3.64 -6.12
C SER A 139 -9.32 -4.93 -6.80
N MET A 140 -8.46 -5.93 -6.91
CA MET A 140 -8.77 -7.27 -7.43
C MET A 140 -9.18 -8.26 -6.34
N SER A 141 -8.99 -7.91 -5.06
CA SER A 141 -9.29 -8.80 -3.94
C SER A 141 -10.78 -8.77 -3.56
N PRO A 142 -11.47 -9.91 -3.57
CA PRO A 142 -12.89 -9.96 -3.19
C PRO A 142 -13.12 -9.70 -1.69
N VAL A 143 -12.07 -9.81 -0.87
CA VAL A 143 -12.11 -9.56 0.58
C VAL A 143 -11.69 -8.14 0.95
N ALA A 144 -11.29 -7.32 -0.02
CA ALA A 144 -10.93 -5.94 0.24
C ALA A 144 -12.15 -5.11 0.65
N ALA A 145 -12.02 -4.30 1.70
CA ALA A 145 -13.12 -3.47 2.22
C ALA A 145 -13.76 -2.59 1.14
N VAL A 146 -12.96 -2.00 0.26
CA VAL A 146 -13.45 -1.18 -0.87
C VAL A 146 -14.36 -2.00 -1.80
N VAL A 147 -13.95 -3.21 -2.15
CA VAL A 147 -14.73 -4.10 -3.03
C VAL A 147 -16.02 -4.53 -2.35
N ILE A 148 -15.97 -4.86 -1.06
CA ILE A 148 -17.15 -5.24 -0.26
C ILE A 148 -18.15 -4.07 -0.17
N ILE A 149 -17.68 -2.86 0.14
CA ILE A 149 -18.54 -1.69 0.27
C ILE A 149 -19.21 -1.35 -1.07
N VAL A 150 -18.45 -1.32 -2.16
CA VAL A 150 -18.99 -1.02 -3.50
C VAL A 150 -19.99 -2.08 -3.92
N SER A 151 -19.66 -3.38 -3.75
CA SER A 151 -20.54 -4.47 -4.12
C SER A 151 -21.85 -4.47 -3.32
N ALA A 152 -21.79 -4.15 -2.03
CA ALA A 152 -22.98 -3.98 -1.19
C ALA A 152 -23.85 -2.80 -1.64
N SER A 153 -23.24 -1.68 -2.02
CA SER A 153 -23.94 -0.48 -2.49
C SER A 153 -24.73 -0.73 -3.79
N ILE A 154 -24.18 -1.52 -4.70
CA ILE A 154 -24.82 -1.87 -5.97
C ILE A 154 -25.56 -3.24 -5.94
N LYS A 155 -25.63 -3.87 -4.75
CA LYS A 155 -26.29 -5.17 -4.53
C LYS A 155 -25.79 -6.28 -5.46
N VAL A 156 -24.50 -6.34 -5.70
CA VAL A 156 -23.82 -7.34 -6.54
C VAL A 156 -22.83 -8.14 -5.69
N ASN A 157 -22.64 -9.41 -6.00
CA ASN A 157 -21.64 -10.22 -5.30
C ASN A 157 -20.22 -9.69 -5.55
N PRO A 158 -19.37 -9.55 -4.52
CA PRO A 158 -17.98 -9.09 -4.65
C PRO A 158 -17.17 -9.83 -5.71
N LEU A 159 -17.36 -11.14 -5.83
CA LEU A 159 -16.68 -11.96 -6.84
C LEU A 159 -17.06 -11.57 -8.28
N VAL A 160 -18.33 -11.21 -8.51
CA VAL A 160 -18.79 -10.75 -9.82
C VAL A 160 -18.18 -9.40 -10.17
N LEU A 161 -18.09 -8.50 -9.18
CA LEU A 161 -17.43 -7.20 -9.36
C LEU A 161 -15.96 -7.37 -9.72
N VAL A 162 -15.22 -8.15 -8.94
CA VAL A 162 -13.79 -8.43 -9.18
C VAL A 162 -13.59 -9.07 -10.55
N LYS A 163 -14.42 -10.05 -10.94
CA LYS A 163 -14.31 -10.69 -12.26
C LYS A 163 -14.45 -9.69 -13.43
N ARG A 164 -15.26 -8.65 -13.27
CA ARG A 164 -15.42 -7.60 -14.29
C ARG A 164 -14.23 -6.64 -14.34
N THR A 165 -13.61 -6.35 -13.21
CA THR A 165 -12.47 -5.43 -13.13
C THR A 165 -11.13 -6.11 -13.33
N TRP A 166 -11.08 -7.44 -13.39
CA TRP A 166 -9.85 -8.23 -13.52
C TRP A 166 -9.03 -7.83 -14.76
N VAL A 167 -9.66 -7.77 -15.93
CA VAL A 167 -8.96 -7.53 -17.20
C VAL A 167 -8.26 -6.15 -17.22
N PRO A 168 -8.94 -5.02 -16.94
CA PRO A 168 -8.29 -3.72 -16.93
C PRO A 168 -7.22 -3.60 -15.82
N LEU A 169 -7.42 -4.24 -14.67
CA LEU A 169 -6.44 -4.20 -13.59
C LEU A 169 -5.19 -5.03 -13.92
N MET A 170 -5.34 -6.20 -14.57
CA MET A 170 -4.20 -6.98 -15.07
C MET A 170 -3.43 -6.23 -16.17
N ALA A 171 -4.11 -5.51 -17.05
CA ALA A 171 -3.46 -4.61 -17.99
C ALA A 171 -2.63 -3.53 -17.26
N GLY A 172 -3.18 -2.96 -16.17
CA GLY A 172 -2.46 -2.04 -15.29
C GLY A 172 -1.22 -2.66 -14.65
N VAL A 173 -1.32 -3.91 -14.15
CA VAL A 173 -0.19 -4.68 -13.61
C VAL A 173 0.93 -4.82 -14.66
N LEU A 174 0.57 -5.27 -15.86
CA LEU A 174 1.54 -5.43 -16.95
C LEU A 174 2.18 -4.10 -17.35
N THR A 175 1.40 -3.04 -17.43
CA THR A 175 1.90 -1.69 -17.75
C THR A 175 2.91 -1.20 -16.71
N VAL A 176 2.60 -1.35 -15.42
CA VAL A 176 3.51 -0.96 -14.33
C VAL A 176 4.81 -1.75 -14.41
N LEU A 177 4.74 -3.06 -14.60
CA LEU A 177 5.94 -3.91 -14.69
C LEU A 177 6.79 -3.55 -15.92
N LEU A 178 6.16 -3.35 -17.09
CA LEU A 178 6.86 -2.95 -18.32
C LEU A 178 7.52 -1.58 -18.18
N LEU A 179 6.81 -0.57 -17.67
CA LEU A 179 7.38 0.76 -17.48
C LEU A 179 8.50 0.77 -16.44
N SER A 180 8.37 -0.02 -15.37
CA SER A 180 9.42 -0.16 -14.36
C SER A 180 10.64 -0.86 -14.94
N PHE A 181 10.44 -1.89 -15.75
CA PHE A 181 11.52 -2.58 -16.45
C PHE A 181 12.26 -1.64 -17.41
N LEU A 182 11.52 -0.92 -18.26
CA LEU A 182 12.11 0.01 -19.25
C LEU A 182 12.84 1.20 -18.61
N LYS A 183 12.42 1.63 -17.43
CA LYS A 183 13.00 2.79 -16.74
C LYS A 183 14.23 2.44 -15.91
N TYR A 184 14.27 1.26 -15.32
CA TYR A 184 15.22 0.92 -14.27
C TYR A 184 16.17 -0.24 -14.62
N ILE A 185 15.89 -0.98 -15.68
CA ILE A 185 16.70 -2.11 -16.16
C ILE A 185 17.14 -1.85 -17.59
#